data_39099f6dc6bd8e1b24daa8ea11567a98
#
_entry.id   39099f6dc6bd8e1b24daa8ea11567a98
#
_cell.length_a   1.000
_cell.length_b   1.000
_cell.length_c   1.000
_cell.angle_alpha   90.00
_cell.angle_beta   90.00
_cell.angle_gamma   90.00
#
_symmetry.space_group_name_H-M   'P 1'
#
loop_
_entity.id
_entity.type
_entity.pdbx_description
1 polymer ?
#
loop_
_entity_poly.entity_id
_entity_poly.type
_entity_poly.pdbx_seq_one_letter_code
_entity_poly.pdbx_strand_id
1 'polypeptide(L)'
;GTKPRPNILFSGGEGTEESPYLISSKEDLLELSNIVDKDSTDFAGKYFLMTNSIDLKSVSQFTPIGNQLRGAGVENMRSFRGYFDGGGYTITGLKENYESSLSVGLFGIIYDATIKNLTLASSTVKGSSVVGGLVGLSIGNSTIENCRVASDVTVSGAVYVAGICSSAFLEGK
;
A
#
# COMPACT_ATOMS: atom_id res chain seq x y z
N GLY A 1 -25.64 25.46 12.68
CA GLY A 1 -25.24 24.17 12.21
C GLY A 1 -23.86 23.78 12.67
N THR A 2 -23.68 22.51 12.90
CA THR A 2 -22.38 22.00 13.26
C THR A 2 -21.43 22.18 12.08
N LYS A 3 -20.42 22.96 12.32
CA LYS A 3 -19.33 23.08 11.38
C LYS A 3 -18.73 21.68 11.20
N PRO A 4 -18.61 21.17 9.96
CA PRO A 4 -17.94 19.89 9.78
C PRO A 4 -16.57 20.00 10.42
N ARG A 5 -16.18 18.98 11.17
CA ARG A 5 -14.81 18.90 11.66
C ARG A 5 -13.88 19.07 10.46
N PRO A 6 -12.85 19.91 10.60
CA PRO A 6 -11.83 19.90 9.55
C PRO A 6 -11.47 18.44 9.34
N ASN A 7 -11.58 17.95 8.10
CA ASN A 7 -11.15 16.61 7.75
C ASN A 7 -9.63 16.56 7.90
N ILE A 8 -9.19 16.31 9.14
CA ILE A 8 -7.80 15.97 9.38
C ILE A 8 -7.68 14.52 8.97
N LEU A 9 -7.15 14.30 7.79
CA LEU A 9 -6.81 12.97 7.33
C LEU A 9 -5.51 12.56 8.00
N PHE A 10 -5.48 11.31 8.46
CA PHE A 10 -4.26 10.74 9.03
C PHE A 10 -3.80 11.50 10.27
N SER A 11 -2.51 11.64 10.47
CA SER A 11 -1.93 12.37 11.61
C SER A 11 -1.59 13.81 11.29
N GLY A 12 -2.11 14.34 10.19
CA GLY A 12 -1.94 15.72 9.79
C GLY A 12 -1.37 15.86 8.39
N GLY A 13 -1.06 17.10 8.03
CA GLY A 13 -0.55 17.45 6.73
C GLY A 13 -1.65 17.77 5.72
N GLU A 14 -1.23 18.26 4.57
CA GLU A 14 -2.12 18.67 3.49
C GLU A 14 -2.01 17.78 2.25
N GLY A 15 -1.06 16.84 2.25
CA GLY A 15 -0.79 15.98 1.11
C GLY A 15 0.04 16.64 0.03
N THR A 16 0.66 17.77 0.32
CA THR A 16 1.60 18.42 -0.59
C THR A 16 3.02 17.95 -0.30
N GLU A 17 3.94 18.26 -1.19
CA GLU A 17 5.36 17.93 -0.98
C GLU A 17 5.91 18.62 0.27
N GLU A 18 5.54 19.87 0.49
CA GLU A 18 5.98 20.66 1.64
C GLU A 18 5.27 20.28 2.93
N SER A 19 4.06 19.76 2.83
CA SER A 19 3.24 19.36 3.96
C SER A 19 2.55 18.02 3.68
N PRO A 20 3.32 16.92 3.66
CA PRO A 20 2.75 15.62 3.33
C PRO A 20 1.76 15.14 4.41
N TYR A 21 0.83 14.28 4.00
CA TYR A 21 0.02 13.56 4.98
C TYR A 21 0.93 12.70 5.86
N LEU A 22 0.73 12.78 7.16
CA LEU A 22 1.58 12.09 8.13
C LEU A 22 0.97 10.75 8.52
N ILE A 23 1.76 9.71 8.39
CA ILE A 23 1.39 8.33 8.75
C ILE A 23 2.22 7.95 9.96
N SER A 24 1.61 8.00 11.15
CA SER A 24 2.30 7.77 12.42
C SER A 24 1.78 6.58 13.21
N SER A 25 0.69 5.94 12.76
CA SER A 25 0.04 4.86 13.49
C SER A 25 -0.54 3.81 12.55
N LYS A 26 -0.87 2.64 13.11
CA LYS A 26 -1.61 1.63 12.35
C LYS A 26 -2.97 2.13 11.89
N GLU A 27 -3.60 2.99 12.68
CA GLU A 27 -4.88 3.61 12.32
C GLU A 27 -4.77 4.43 11.06
N ASP A 28 -3.66 5.15 10.89
CA ASP A 28 -3.41 5.93 9.66
C ASP A 28 -3.25 5.01 8.45
N LEU A 29 -2.54 3.89 8.60
CA LEU A 29 -2.41 2.92 7.49
C LEU A 29 -3.75 2.26 7.17
N LEU A 30 -4.54 1.93 8.17
CA LEU A 30 -5.88 1.37 7.96
C LEU A 30 -6.78 2.37 7.25
N GLU A 31 -6.69 3.64 7.60
CA GLU A 31 -7.43 4.71 6.94
C GLU A 31 -7.03 4.83 5.48
N LEU A 32 -5.73 4.84 5.19
CA LEU A 32 -5.22 4.90 3.82
C LEU A 32 -5.75 3.73 2.99
N SER A 33 -5.63 2.51 3.51
CA SER A 33 -6.15 1.32 2.86
C SER A 33 -7.65 1.43 2.58
N ASN A 34 -8.41 1.87 3.57
CA ASN A 34 -9.86 1.98 3.47
C ASN A 34 -10.29 3.04 2.43
N ILE A 35 -9.62 4.19 2.40
CA ILE A 35 -9.96 5.26 1.45
C ILE A 35 -9.68 4.81 0.02
N VAL A 36 -8.53 4.21 -0.23
CA VAL A 36 -8.19 3.73 -1.58
C VAL A 36 -9.15 2.63 -2.02
N ASP A 37 -9.45 1.69 -1.12
CA ASP A 37 -10.27 0.53 -1.45
C ASP A 37 -11.76 0.87 -1.61
N LYS A 38 -12.32 1.62 -0.67
CA LYS A 38 -13.78 1.87 -0.63
C LYS A 38 -14.19 3.16 -1.30
N ASP A 39 -13.43 4.21 -1.09
CA ASP A 39 -13.80 5.53 -1.62
C ASP A 39 -13.24 5.76 -3.03
N SER A 40 -12.46 4.83 -3.55
CA SER A 40 -11.84 4.90 -4.87
C SER A 40 -10.94 6.14 -5.05
N THR A 41 -10.43 6.68 -3.95
CA THR A 41 -9.50 7.81 -4.00
C THR A 41 -8.09 7.27 -4.14
N ASP A 42 -7.45 7.53 -5.26
CA ASP A 42 -6.13 7.00 -5.58
C ASP A 42 -4.97 7.87 -5.09
N PHE A 43 -5.26 9.05 -4.58
CA PHE A 43 -4.28 10.04 -4.09
C PHE A 43 -3.24 10.47 -5.13
N ALA A 44 -3.63 10.51 -6.40
CA ALA A 44 -2.72 10.98 -7.46
C ALA A 44 -2.16 12.37 -7.11
N GLY A 45 -0.82 12.50 -7.16
CA GLY A 45 -0.13 13.74 -6.85
C GLY A 45 -0.05 14.10 -5.38
N LYS A 46 -0.52 13.24 -4.47
CA LYS A 46 -0.46 13.49 -3.04
C LYS A 46 0.75 12.83 -2.41
N TYR A 47 1.26 13.45 -1.34
CA TYR A 47 2.47 13.05 -0.65
C TYR A 47 2.15 12.55 0.75
N PHE A 48 2.81 11.45 1.13
CA PHE A 48 2.69 10.78 2.43
C PHE A 48 4.07 10.61 3.04
N LEU A 49 4.16 10.78 4.35
CA LEU A 49 5.41 10.58 5.09
C LEU A 49 5.13 9.83 6.39
N MET A 50 5.81 8.68 6.57
CA MET A 50 5.81 8.01 7.87
C MET A 50 6.68 8.78 8.85
N THR A 51 6.20 8.90 10.08
CA THR A 51 6.92 9.60 11.16
C THR A 51 7.44 8.67 12.25
N ASN A 52 7.07 7.41 12.21
CA ASN A 52 7.60 6.36 13.09
C ASN A 52 7.30 4.99 12.52
N SER A 53 7.97 3.98 13.06
CA SER A 53 7.70 2.58 12.71
C SER A 53 6.32 2.19 13.20
N ILE A 54 5.67 1.28 12.48
CA ILE A 54 4.29 0.89 12.73
C ILE A 54 4.20 -0.63 12.84
N ASP A 55 3.56 -1.10 13.92
CA ASP A 55 3.29 -2.50 14.16
C ASP A 55 1.83 -2.82 13.87
N LEU A 56 1.60 -3.70 12.91
CA LEU A 56 0.27 -4.14 12.48
C LEU A 56 -0.14 -5.47 13.12
N LYS A 57 0.59 -5.99 14.10
CA LYS A 57 0.33 -7.33 14.64
C LYS A 57 -1.08 -7.53 15.20
N SER A 58 -1.70 -6.45 15.70
CA SER A 58 -3.07 -6.52 16.22
C SER A 58 -4.14 -6.52 15.12
N VAL A 59 -3.76 -6.29 13.87
CA VAL A 59 -4.66 -6.33 12.72
C VAL A 59 -4.63 -7.74 12.17
N SER A 60 -5.73 -8.48 12.35
CA SER A 60 -5.79 -9.90 11.98
C SER A 60 -5.66 -10.12 10.48
N GLN A 61 -6.17 -9.19 9.67
CA GLN A 61 -6.05 -9.21 8.23
C GLN A 61 -6.06 -7.78 7.69
N PHE A 62 -4.96 -7.38 7.08
CA PHE A 62 -4.83 -6.05 6.49
C PHE A 62 -5.36 -6.07 5.06
N THR A 63 -6.14 -5.06 4.68
CA THR A 63 -6.59 -4.91 3.30
C THR A 63 -5.49 -4.25 2.49
N PRO A 64 -5.01 -4.85 1.41
CA PRO A 64 -3.98 -4.22 0.56
C PRO A 64 -4.38 -2.82 0.12
N ILE A 65 -3.43 -1.90 0.14
CA ILE A 65 -3.65 -0.54 -0.35
C ILE A 65 -3.74 -0.62 -1.88
N GLY A 66 -4.97 -0.53 -2.39
CA GLY A 66 -5.26 -0.81 -3.80
C GLY A 66 -5.35 -2.31 -4.07
N ASN A 67 -6.39 -2.74 -4.75
CA ASN A 67 -6.51 -4.14 -5.17
C ASN A 67 -7.56 -4.29 -6.27
N GLN A 68 -7.65 -5.52 -6.80
CA GLN A 68 -8.72 -5.92 -7.70
C GLN A 68 -9.14 -7.33 -7.32
N LEU A 69 -10.42 -7.51 -7.06
CA LEU A 69 -10.95 -8.84 -6.79
C LEU A 69 -10.94 -9.70 -8.05
N ARG A 70 -10.70 -10.98 -7.88
CA ARG A 70 -10.73 -11.94 -8.99
C ARG A 70 -12.12 -11.94 -9.63
N GLY A 71 -12.15 -11.83 -10.95
CA GLY A 71 -13.39 -11.77 -11.71
C GLY A 71 -14.03 -10.39 -11.81
N ALA A 72 -13.50 -9.41 -11.10
CA ALA A 72 -13.96 -8.03 -11.26
C ALA A 72 -13.33 -7.42 -12.52
N GLY A 73 -14.06 -6.51 -13.16
CA GLY A 73 -13.55 -5.77 -14.31
C GLY A 73 -12.53 -4.72 -13.91
N VAL A 74 -11.83 -4.19 -14.91
CA VAL A 74 -10.83 -3.15 -14.69
C VAL A 74 -11.42 -1.88 -14.05
N GLU A 75 -12.69 -1.64 -14.26
CA GLU A 75 -13.42 -0.51 -13.65
C GLU A 75 -13.49 -0.63 -12.13
N ASN A 76 -13.26 -1.83 -11.59
CA ASN A 76 -13.24 -2.09 -10.15
C ASN A 76 -11.82 -2.18 -9.59
N MET A 77 -10.82 -1.91 -10.41
CA MET A 77 -9.44 -1.86 -9.95
C MET A 77 -9.23 -0.62 -9.07
N ARG A 78 -8.60 -0.82 -7.95
CA ARG A 78 -8.20 0.25 -7.03
C ARG A 78 -6.69 0.30 -6.99
N SER A 79 -6.12 1.49 -7.13
CA SER A 79 -4.68 1.66 -7.13
C SER A 79 -4.27 2.87 -6.31
N PHE A 80 -3.09 2.80 -5.72
CA PHE A 80 -2.45 3.95 -5.08
C PHE A 80 -1.60 4.67 -6.14
N ARG A 81 -1.79 5.98 -6.27
CA ARG A 81 -1.09 6.80 -7.27
C ARG A 81 -0.28 7.95 -6.67
N GLY A 82 -0.06 7.94 -5.37
CA GLY A 82 0.65 9.01 -4.69
C GLY A 82 2.14 8.73 -4.52
N TYR A 83 2.73 9.56 -3.67
CA TYR A 83 4.12 9.45 -3.23
C TYR A 83 4.12 9.01 -1.77
N PHE A 84 4.64 7.82 -1.48
CA PHE A 84 4.70 7.30 -0.12
C PHE A 84 6.16 7.18 0.31
N ASP A 85 6.55 8.03 1.25
CA ASP A 85 7.88 8.04 1.84
C ASP A 85 7.82 7.37 3.22
N GLY A 86 8.49 6.23 3.35
CA GLY A 86 8.56 5.50 4.61
C GLY A 86 9.45 6.16 5.66
N GLY A 87 10.16 7.24 5.31
CA GLY A 87 10.99 7.99 6.25
C GLY A 87 12.14 7.20 6.86
N GLY A 88 12.47 6.05 6.29
CA GLY A 88 13.47 5.13 6.84
C GLY A 88 12.90 4.21 7.93
N TYR A 89 11.62 4.25 8.18
CA TYR A 89 10.96 3.44 9.21
C TYR A 89 10.54 2.07 8.71
N THR A 90 10.09 1.23 9.64
CA THR A 90 9.73 -0.16 9.37
C THR A 90 8.25 -0.40 9.70
N ILE A 91 7.58 -1.16 8.84
CA ILE A 91 6.27 -1.74 9.11
C ILE A 91 6.48 -3.21 9.45
N THR A 92 5.90 -3.65 10.58
CA THR A 92 5.95 -5.04 11.03
C THR A 92 4.56 -5.59 11.24
N GLY A 93 4.45 -6.90 11.33
CA GLY A 93 3.19 -7.55 11.70
C GLY A 93 2.12 -7.55 10.64
N LEU A 94 2.45 -7.25 9.39
CA LEU A 94 1.49 -7.31 8.30
C LEU A 94 1.01 -8.75 8.11
N LYS A 95 -0.31 -8.93 8.08
CA LYS A 95 -0.96 -10.22 7.84
C LYS A 95 -1.96 -10.06 6.71
N GLU A 96 -1.69 -10.73 5.60
CA GLU A 96 -2.58 -10.77 4.46
C GLU A 96 -2.73 -12.20 3.98
N ASN A 97 -3.98 -12.64 3.81
CA ASN A 97 -4.30 -13.95 3.27
C ASN A 97 -5.54 -13.82 2.39
N TYR A 98 -5.33 -13.63 1.09
CA TYR A 98 -6.40 -13.34 0.14
C TYR A 98 -6.37 -14.30 -1.04
N GLU A 99 -7.37 -15.18 -1.11
CA GLU A 99 -7.51 -16.12 -2.21
C GLU A 99 -8.27 -15.53 -3.40
N SER A 100 -9.08 -14.51 -3.17
CA SER A 100 -9.93 -13.89 -4.20
C SER A 100 -9.39 -12.60 -4.79
N SER A 101 -8.31 -12.04 -4.22
CA SER A 101 -7.68 -10.83 -4.77
C SER A 101 -6.66 -11.19 -5.83
N LEU A 102 -6.62 -10.41 -6.91
CA LEU A 102 -5.63 -10.61 -7.97
C LEU A 102 -4.24 -10.15 -7.54
N SER A 103 -4.17 -9.08 -6.76
CA SER A 103 -2.88 -8.51 -6.34
C SER A 103 -2.88 -8.30 -4.84
N VAL A 104 -1.87 -8.84 -4.18
CA VAL A 104 -1.72 -8.80 -2.72
C VAL A 104 -0.33 -8.29 -2.36
N GLY A 105 -0.24 -7.51 -1.30
CA GLY A 105 0.95 -6.88 -0.78
C GLY A 105 0.54 -5.77 0.17
N LEU A 106 1.48 -5.09 0.79
CA LEU A 106 1.15 -3.89 1.56
C LEU A 106 0.41 -2.91 0.65
N PHE A 107 0.98 -2.66 -0.53
CA PHE A 107 0.30 -2.02 -1.65
C PHE A 107 -0.07 -3.13 -2.64
N GLY A 108 -1.35 -3.39 -2.81
CA GLY A 108 -1.77 -4.41 -3.77
C GLY A 108 -1.52 -3.99 -5.20
N ILE A 109 -1.86 -2.75 -5.54
CA ILE A 109 -1.66 -2.15 -6.86
C ILE A 109 -1.20 -0.71 -6.70
N ILE A 110 -0.11 -0.36 -7.38
CA ILE A 110 0.33 1.03 -7.53
C ILE A 110 0.33 1.42 -9.00
N TYR A 111 0.08 2.70 -9.28
CA TYR A 111 -0.02 3.22 -10.65
C TYR A 111 0.59 4.62 -10.69
N ASP A 112 1.62 4.83 -11.50
CA ASP A 112 2.33 6.11 -11.57
C ASP A 112 2.68 6.66 -10.18
N ALA A 113 3.08 5.78 -9.28
CA ALA A 113 3.30 6.08 -7.87
C ALA A 113 4.77 5.96 -7.50
N THR A 114 5.13 6.52 -6.35
CA THR A 114 6.47 6.37 -5.78
C THR A 114 6.36 5.81 -4.38
N ILE A 115 7.06 4.71 -4.12
CA ILE A 115 7.20 4.11 -2.80
C ILE A 115 8.68 4.12 -2.46
N LYS A 116 9.06 4.76 -1.36
CA LYS A 116 10.48 4.87 -1.03
C LYS A 116 10.76 4.85 0.46
N ASN A 117 12.00 4.52 0.80
CA ASN A 117 12.54 4.60 2.16
C ASN A 117 11.73 3.77 3.16
N LEU A 118 11.30 2.58 2.77
CA LEU A 118 10.40 1.76 3.58
C LEU A 118 10.94 0.35 3.73
N THR A 119 10.87 -0.17 4.96
CA THR A 119 11.19 -1.56 5.26
C THR A 119 9.93 -2.29 5.72
N LEU A 120 9.72 -3.49 5.19
CA LEU A 120 8.72 -4.44 5.68
C LEU A 120 9.46 -5.58 6.38
N ALA A 121 9.05 -5.93 7.59
CA ALA A 121 9.66 -7.00 8.36
C ALA A 121 8.60 -7.77 9.15
N SER A 122 8.93 -8.98 9.60
CA SER A 122 8.10 -9.79 10.51
C SER A 122 6.64 -9.88 10.05
N SER A 123 6.43 -10.25 8.80
CA SER A 123 5.12 -10.18 8.14
C SER A 123 4.85 -11.43 7.33
N THR A 124 3.56 -11.70 7.07
CA THR A 124 3.11 -12.81 6.22
C THR A 124 2.13 -12.27 5.18
N VAL A 125 2.47 -12.47 3.92
CA VAL A 125 1.65 -12.04 2.78
C VAL A 125 1.35 -13.26 1.92
N LYS A 126 0.09 -13.61 1.82
CA LYS A 126 -0.37 -14.78 1.07
C LYS A 126 -1.51 -14.40 0.14
N GLY A 127 -1.42 -14.84 -1.10
CA GLY A 127 -2.46 -14.62 -2.10
C GLY A 127 -2.50 -15.76 -3.10
N SER A 128 -3.35 -15.62 -4.12
CA SER A 128 -3.56 -16.69 -5.10
C SER A 128 -2.90 -16.42 -6.45
N SER A 129 -2.55 -15.20 -6.76
CA SER A 129 -2.04 -14.88 -8.10
C SER A 129 -0.80 -13.99 -8.03
N VAL A 130 -0.96 -12.69 -7.98
CA VAL A 130 0.16 -11.74 -7.97
C VAL A 130 0.40 -11.33 -6.52
N VAL A 131 1.52 -11.72 -5.95
CA VAL A 131 1.80 -11.53 -4.53
C VAL A 131 3.20 -10.95 -4.35
N GLY A 132 3.28 -9.75 -3.83
CA GLY A 132 4.52 -9.13 -3.43
C GLY A 132 4.46 -8.75 -1.96
N GLY A 133 5.57 -8.77 -1.26
CA GLY A 133 5.59 -8.34 0.14
C GLY A 133 5.22 -6.88 0.27
N LEU A 134 5.88 -6.05 -0.49
CA LEU A 134 5.66 -4.61 -0.48
C LEU A 134 4.64 -4.18 -1.52
N VAL A 135 4.77 -4.63 -2.76
CA VAL A 135 3.90 -4.27 -3.89
C VAL A 135 3.52 -5.52 -4.67
N GLY A 136 2.23 -5.75 -4.87
CA GLY A 136 1.77 -6.84 -5.72
C GLY A 136 1.98 -6.52 -7.20
N LEU A 137 1.36 -5.44 -7.66
CA LEU A 137 1.36 -5.04 -9.06
C LEU A 137 1.73 -3.57 -9.20
N SER A 138 2.68 -3.28 -10.05
CA SER A 138 3.10 -1.92 -10.38
C SER A 138 2.75 -1.62 -11.83
N ILE A 139 2.01 -0.54 -12.06
CA ILE A 139 1.55 -0.14 -13.39
C ILE A 139 2.10 1.24 -13.72
N GLY A 140 2.34 1.49 -15.00
CA GLY A 140 2.78 2.79 -15.49
C GLY A 140 4.20 3.14 -15.08
N ASN A 141 4.43 4.41 -14.80
CA ASN A 141 5.74 4.94 -14.42
C ASN A 141 5.85 5.01 -12.91
N SER A 142 5.82 3.85 -12.25
CA SER A 142 5.99 3.78 -10.81
C SER A 142 7.45 3.59 -10.44
N THR A 143 7.83 4.09 -9.27
CA THR A 143 9.17 3.99 -8.71
C THR A 143 9.10 3.33 -7.34
N ILE A 144 9.94 2.32 -7.14
CA ILE A 144 10.16 1.71 -5.83
C ILE A 144 11.65 1.85 -5.56
N GLU A 145 12.02 2.67 -4.59
CA GLU A 145 13.43 2.94 -4.31
C GLU A 145 13.74 2.93 -2.83
N ASN A 146 14.94 2.47 -2.49
CA ASN A 146 15.42 2.39 -1.12
C ASN A 146 14.42 1.69 -0.19
N CYS A 147 13.85 0.59 -0.69
CA CYS A 147 12.90 -0.24 0.04
C CYS A 147 13.52 -1.60 0.32
N ARG A 148 13.14 -2.19 1.44
CA ARG A 148 13.67 -3.47 1.87
C ARG A 148 12.54 -4.36 2.40
N VAL A 149 12.62 -5.64 2.06
CA VAL A 149 11.78 -6.68 2.66
C VAL A 149 12.73 -7.60 3.42
N ALA A 150 12.57 -7.68 4.74
CA ALA A 150 13.46 -8.43 5.61
C ALA A 150 13.28 -9.94 5.43
N SER A 151 14.27 -10.72 5.90
CA SER A 151 14.28 -12.17 5.72
C SER A 151 13.20 -12.90 6.52
N ASP A 152 12.60 -12.25 7.51
CA ASP A 152 11.51 -12.81 8.31
C ASP A 152 10.12 -12.49 7.74
N VAL A 153 10.06 -12.04 6.51
CA VAL A 153 8.80 -11.87 5.77
C VAL A 153 8.55 -13.11 4.92
N THR A 154 7.37 -13.69 5.09
CA THR A 154 6.94 -14.82 4.26
C THR A 154 5.97 -14.32 3.20
N VAL A 155 6.31 -14.56 1.94
CA VAL A 155 5.45 -14.20 0.79
C VAL A 155 5.13 -15.47 0.03
N SER A 156 3.85 -15.77 -0.16
CA SER A 156 3.43 -16.99 -0.85
C SER A 156 2.24 -16.77 -1.77
N GLY A 157 2.21 -17.51 -2.85
CA GLY A 157 1.16 -17.47 -3.87
C GLY A 157 1.39 -18.52 -4.93
N ALA A 158 0.59 -18.49 -5.99
CA ALA A 158 0.58 -19.59 -6.98
C ALA A 158 1.13 -19.20 -8.35
N VAL A 159 1.16 -17.91 -8.73
CA VAL A 159 1.53 -17.54 -10.09
C VAL A 159 2.76 -16.64 -10.11
N TYR A 160 2.65 -15.41 -9.63
CA TYR A 160 3.76 -14.46 -9.58
C TYR A 160 4.00 -14.07 -8.13
N VAL A 161 5.15 -14.43 -7.59
CA VAL A 161 5.47 -14.19 -6.18
C VAL A 161 6.86 -13.59 -6.07
N ALA A 162 6.98 -12.51 -5.31
CA ALA A 162 8.26 -11.85 -5.05
C ALA A 162 8.27 -11.11 -3.71
N GLY A 163 9.46 -10.88 -3.16
CA GLY A 163 9.60 -10.18 -1.89
C GLY A 163 9.16 -8.73 -1.98
N ILE A 164 9.67 -7.97 -2.94
CA ILE A 164 9.38 -6.54 -3.05
C ILE A 164 8.20 -6.29 -3.98
N CYS A 165 8.37 -6.55 -5.28
CA CYS A 165 7.32 -6.30 -6.27
C CYS A 165 7.19 -7.50 -7.19
N SER A 166 5.98 -8.06 -7.27
CA SER A 166 5.74 -9.27 -8.04
C SER A 166 5.71 -9.03 -9.55
N SER A 167 4.99 -8.02 -9.99
CA SER A 167 4.83 -7.75 -11.42
C SER A 167 4.80 -6.27 -11.70
N ALA A 168 5.32 -5.89 -12.87
CA ALA A 168 5.33 -4.50 -13.30
C ALA A 168 4.96 -4.42 -14.78
N PHE A 169 4.10 -3.45 -15.11
CA PHE A 169 3.68 -3.19 -16.48
C PHE A 169 3.84 -1.71 -16.80
N LEU A 170 4.33 -1.42 -18.00
CA LEU A 170 4.38 -0.06 -18.54
C LEU A 170 3.12 0.18 -19.36
N GLU A 171 2.43 1.28 -19.03
CA GLU A 171 1.25 1.68 -19.78
C GLU A 171 1.64 2.21 -21.16
N GLY A 172 0.85 1.91 -22.17
CA GLY A 172 0.99 2.48 -23.51
C GLY A 172 2.14 1.92 -24.36
N LYS A 173 2.68 0.80 -23.97
CA LYS A 173 3.75 0.14 -24.74
C LYS A 173 3.28 -1.15 -25.38
#